data_e7eac89b085746acc0e08080c501f8d1
#
_entry.id   e7eac89b085746acc0e08080c501f8d1
#
_cell.length_a   1.000
_cell.length_b   1.000
_cell.length_c   1.000
_cell.angle_alpha   90.00
_cell.angle_beta   90.00
_cell.angle_gamma   90.00
#
_symmetry.space_group_name_H-M   'P 1'
#
loop_
_entity.id
_entity.type
_entity.pdbx_description
1 polymer ?
#
loop_
_entity_poly.entity_id
_entity_poly.type
_entity_poly.pdbx_seq_one_letter_code
_entity_poly.pdbx_strand_id
1 'polypeptide(L)'
;MTIKLVRSGSMYEGVPYAYASVAPPGSLIFTAGACPLDDQGNVVGPGDVRAQASLAVANLATALAESGATLADVLKTTVFVASAERSDLVAAWDVVRAAFGDHDAPSTLLGVAVLGYTDQLVEIEAVAVAPG
;
A
#
# COMPACT_ATOMS: atom_id res chain seq x y z
N MET A 1 3.15 14.26 -17.32
CA MET A 1 4.38 13.50 -17.07
C MET A 1 4.09 12.32 -16.17
N THR A 2 4.79 11.23 -16.37
CA THR A 2 4.52 9.97 -15.68
C THR A 2 5.62 9.63 -14.70
N ILE A 3 5.28 8.81 -13.71
CA ILE A 3 6.26 8.18 -12.83
C ILE A 3 7.09 7.21 -13.67
N LYS A 4 8.41 7.29 -13.52
CA LYS A 4 9.30 6.30 -14.12
C LYS A 4 9.54 5.19 -13.10
N LEU A 5 9.09 3.98 -13.42
CA LEU A 5 9.40 2.79 -12.62
C LEU A 5 10.74 2.22 -13.06
N VAL A 6 11.61 1.99 -12.09
CA VAL A 6 12.95 1.45 -12.34
C VAL A 6 12.95 -0.04 -12.06
N ARG A 7 13.05 -0.83 -13.13
CA ARG A 7 13.29 -2.28 -13.07
C ARG A 7 14.79 -2.47 -13.26
N SER A 8 15.42 -3.27 -12.50
CA SER A 8 16.86 -3.44 -12.61
C SER A 8 17.24 -4.40 -13.74
N GLY A 9 18.33 -4.11 -14.45
CA GLY A 9 18.96 -5.05 -15.35
C GLY A 9 20.03 -5.91 -14.69
N SER A 10 20.35 -5.68 -13.41
CA SER A 10 21.42 -6.35 -12.68
C SER A 10 20.97 -7.05 -11.40
N MET A 11 19.75 -6.79 -10.91
CA MET A 11 19.17 -7.45 -9.76
C MET A 11 18.11 -8.46 -10.20
N TYR A 12 17.62 -9.28 -9.27
CA TYR A 12 16.64 -10.31 -9.58
C TYR A 12 15.38 -9.71 -10.23
N GLU A 13 15.00 -10.19 -11.41
CA GLU A 13 13.89 -9.66 -12.19
C GLU A 13 12.52 -10.22 -11.81
N GLY A 14 12.49 -11.27 -10.99
CA GLY A 14 11.26 -12.00 -10.66
C GLY A 14 10.39 -11.35 -9.59
N VAL A 15 10.76 -10.17 -9.07
CA VAL A 15 9.95 -9.51 -8.04
C VAL A 15 8.72 -8.84 -8.64
N PRO A 16 7.59 -8.83 -7.90
CA PRO A 16 6.33 -8.25 -8.40
C PRO A 16 6.21 -6.74 -8.15
N TYR A 17 7.31 -6.03 -8.05
CA TYR A 17 7.36 -4.59 -7.81
C TYR A 17 8.56 -3.97 -8.51
N ALA A 18 8.52 -2.67 -8.76
CA ALA A 18 9.69 -1.95 -9.24
C ALA A 18 10.68 -1.74 -8.09
N TYR A 19 11.96 -1.70 -8.40
CA TYR A 19 12.99 -1.47 -7.38
C TYR A 19 13.03 -0.02 -6.92
N ALA A 20 12.64 0.89 -7.80
CA ALA A 20 12.58 2.32 -7.47
C ALA A 20 11.56 3.00 -8.35
N SER A 21 11.20 4.22 -7.99
CA SER A 21 10.41 5.11 -8.84
C SER A 21 11.06 6.48 -8.88
N VAL A 22 10.92 7.14 -10.02
CA VAL A 22 11.37 8.53 -10.17
C VAL A 22 10.14 9.41 -10.33
N ALA A 23 9.99 10.39 -9.45
CA ALA A 23 8.85 11.28 -9.46
C ALA A 23 8.97 12.31 -10.58
N PRO A 24 7.89 12.56 -11.36
CA PRO A 24 7.82 13.73 -12.21
C PRO A 24 7.69 14.99 -11.36
N PRO A 25 7.87 16.19 -11.94
CA PRO A 25 7.54 17.42 -11.23
C PRO A 25 6.09 17.43 -10.75
N GLY A 26 5.86 17.94 -9.54
CA GLY A 26 4.55 18.02 -8.92
C GLY A 26 4.66 18.07 -7.41
N SER A 27 3.53 18.21 -6.74
CA SER A 27 3.48 18.17 -5.28
C SER A 27 3.52 16.72 -4.80
N LEU A 28 4.23 16.49 -3.71
CA LEU A 28 4.24 15.17 -3.07
C LEU A 28 3.09 15.05 -2.07
N ILE A 29 2.54 13.85 -2.00
CA ILE A 29 1.49 13.48 -1.05
C ILE A 29 2.08 12.41 -0.15
N PHE A 30 2.03 12.65 1.16
CA PHE A 30 2.41 11.68 2.18
C PHE A 30 1.15 11.28 2.92
N THR A 31 0.75 10.03 2.84
CA THR A 31 -0.44 9.57 3.54
C THR A 31 -0.12 9.12 4.95
N ALA A 32 -1.11 9.21 5.84
CA ALA A 32 -1.08 8.41 7.05
C ALA A 32 -1.18 6.92 6.70
N GLY A 33 -0.92 6.05 7.64
CA GLY A 33 -1.20 4.63 7.47
C GLY A 33 -2.70 4.41 7.36
N ALA A 34 -3.14 3.89 6.23
CA ALA A 34 -4.54 3.55 6.02
C ALA A 34 -4.86 2.27 6.77
N CYS A 35 -5.88 2.33 7.62
CA CYS A 35 -6.31 1.24 8.50
C CYS A 35 -7.63 0.65 8.00
N PRO A 36 -7.94 -0.61 8.38
CA PRO A 36 -9.20 -1.26 7.97
C PRO A 36 -10.37 -0.81 8.85
N LEU A 37 -10.61 0.50 8.90
CA LEU A 37 -11.69 1.11 9.68
C LEU A 37 -12.88 1.43 8.77
N ASP A 38 -14.08 1.12 9.25
CA ASP A 38 -15.31 1.60 8.62
C ASP A 38 -15.57 3.07 8.99
N ASP A 39 -16.64 3.65 8.48
CA ASP A 39 -17.00 5.04 8.73
C ASP A 39 -17.47 5.32 10.16
N GLN A 40 -17.69 4.27 10.96
CA GLN A 40 -18.01 4.35 12.38
C GLN A 40 -16.77 4.22 13.28
N GLY A 41 -15.59 4.01 12.67
CA GLY A 41 -14.34 3.84 13.41
C GLY A 41 -14.12 2.42 13.93
N ASN A 42 -14.86 1.43 13.42
CA ASN A 42 -14.69 0.04 13.84
C ASN A 42 -13.72 -0.68 12.91
N VAL A 43 -12.85 -1.51 13.50
CA VAL A 43 -11.98 -2.41 12.72
C VAL A 43 -12.86 -3.50 12.09
N VAL A 44 -12.77 -3.63 10.77
CA VAL A 44 -13.52 -4.62 10.01
C VAL A 44 -12.73 -5.93 9.95
N GLY A 45 -13.44 -7.05 9.98
CA GLY A 45 -12.85 -8.37 9.76
C GLY A 45 -11.81 -8.81 10.78
N PRO A 46 -12.08 -8.76 12.12
CA PRO A 46 -11.13 -9.30 13.08
C PRO A 46 -10.70 -10.73 12.70
N GLY A 47 -9.37 -10.96 12.68
CA GLY A 47 -8.82 -12.26 12.29
C GLY A 47 -8.74 -12.53 10.78
N ASP A 48 -9.26 -11.62 9.94
CA ASP A 48 -9.30 -11.79 8.48
C ASP A 48 -8.34 -10.81 7.80
N VAL A 49 -7.12 -11.28 7.53
CA VAL A 49 -6.08 -10.47 6.89
C VAL A 49 -6.50 -9.95 5.52
N ARG A 50 -7.15 -10.79 4.71
CA ARG A 50 -7.56 -10.39 3.35
C ARG A 50 -8.64 -9.33 3.36
N ALA A 51 -9.65 -9.47 4.22
CA ALA A 51 -10.70 -8.48 4.35
C ALA A 51 -10.13 -7.14 4.84
N GLN A 52 -9.22 -7.19 5.81
CA GLN A 52 -8.57 -5.98 6.32
C GLN A 52 -7.67 -5.32 5.27
N ALA A 53 -6.91 -6.10 4.51
CA ALA A 53 -6.08 -5.56 3.44
C ALA A 53 -6.94 -4.88 2.36
N SER A 54 -8.06 -5.47 2.01
CA SER A 54 -8.99 -4.91 1.02
C SER A 54 -9.53 -3.55 1.46
N LEU A 55 -9.98 -3.42 2.71
CA LEU A 55 -10.49 -2.14 3.20
C LEU A 55 -9.36 -1.13 3.41
N ALA A 56 -8.20 -1.55 3.90
CA ALA A 56 -7.06 -0.66 4.08
C ALA A 56 -6.64 -0.03 2.75
N VAL A 57 -6.52 -0.82 1.68
CA VAL A 57 -6.14 -0.26 0.37
C VAL A 57 -7.25 0.59 -0.23
N ALA A 58 -8.52 0.27 0.02
CA ALA A 58 -9.65 1.11 -0.39
C ALA A 58 -9.61 2.47 0.33
N ASN A 59 -9.32 2.47 1.62
CA ASN A 59 -9.17 3.71 2.40
C ASN A 59 -7.96 4.53 1.93
N LEU A 60 -6.86 3.87 1.56
CA LEU A 60 -5.71 4.54 0.95
C LEU A 60 -6.12 5.23 -0.36
N ALA A 61 -6.84 4.51 -1.23
CA ALA A 61 -7.31 5.07 -2.50
C ALA A 61 -8.21 6.30 -2.28
N THR A 62 -9.07 6.26 -1.26
CA THR A 62 -9.92 7.39 -0.89
C THR A 62 -9.09 8.60 -0.45
N ALA A 63 -8.10 8.38 0.43
CA ALA A 63 -7.22 9.46 0.88
C ALA A 63 -6.45 10.09 -0.28
N LEU A 64 -5.98 9.27 -1.22
CA LEU A 64 -5.29 9.76 -2.41
C LEU A 64 -6.24 10.56 -3.32
N ALA A 65 -7.47 10.06 -3.55
CA ALA A 65 -8.46 10.75 -4.37
C ALA A 65 -8.79 12.13 -3.81
N GLU A 66 -8.96 12.23 -2.50
CA GLU A 66 -9.24 13.51 -1.83
C GLU A 66 -8.03 14.45 -1.84
N SER A 67 -6.84 13.91 -2.11
CA SER A 67 -5.60 14.69 -2.26
C SER A 67 -5.25 14.97 -3.72
N GLY A 68 -6.10 14.58 -4.67
CA GLY A 68 -5.91 14.84 -6.09
C GLY A 68 -5.10 13.78 -6.84
N ALA A 69 -5.03 12.55 -6.33
CA ALA A 69 -4.25 11.49 -6.95
C ALA A 69 -5.01 10.15 -6.98
N THR A 70 -4.43 9.17 -7.64
CA THR A 70 -4.93 7.79 -7.68
C THR A 70 -3.81 6.84 -7.29
N LEU A 71 -4.12 5.55 -7.19
CA LEU A 71 -3.09 4.53 -6.93
C LEU A 71 -1.99 4.53 -8.00
N ALA A 72 -2.31 4.92 -9.24
CA ALA A 72 -1.31 5.01 -10.31
C ALA A 72 -0.29 6.14 -10.10
N ASP A 73 -0.55 7.06 -9.19
CA ASP A 73 0.35 8.16 -8.85
C ASP A 73 1.25 7.85 -7.66
N VAL A 74 1.17 6.63 -7.12
CA VAL A 74 1.95 6.22 -5.96
C VAL A 74 3.41 5.97 -6.35
N LEU A 75 4.32 6.55 -5.56
CA LEU A 75 5.76 6.42 -5.72
C LEU A 75 6.33 5.30 -4.86
N LYS A 76 5.70 5.04 -3.72
CA LYS A 76 6.20 4.07 -2.74
C LYS A 76 5.07 3.67 -1.80
N THR A 77 4.99 2.40 -1.46
CA THR A 77 4.12 1.92 -0.37
C THR A 77 4.93 1.19 0.69
N THR A 78 4.41 1.18 1.91
CA THR A 78 4.82 0.25 2.95
C THR A 78 3.57 -0.44 3.47
N VAL A 79 3.59 -1.76 3.48
CA VAL A 79 2.49 -2.60 3.95
C VAL A 79 2.93 -3.25 5.26
N PHE A 80 2.17 -3.03 6.32
CA PHE A 80 2.41 -3.58 7.65
C PHE A 80 1.37 -4.64 7.96
N VAL A 81 1.83 -5.79 8.44
CA VAL A 81 0.94 -6.89 8.84
C VAL A 81 1.31 -7.33 10.24
N ALA A 82 0.35 -7.27 11.17
CA ALA A 82 0.55 -7.66 12.57
C ALA A 82 0.48 -9.19 12.69
N SER A 83 1.51 -9.87 12.21
CA SER A 83 1.62 -11.32 12.21
C SER A 83 3.09 -11.73 12.09
N ALA A 84 3.43 -12.85 12.71
CA ALA A 84 4.72 -13.50 12.55
C ALA A 84 4.71 -14.56 11.43
N GLU A 85 3.53 -14.81 10.83
CA GLU A 85 3.36 -15.83 9.79
C GLU A 85 3.52 -15.23 8.41
N ARG A 86 4.49 -15.73 7.63
CA ARG A 86 4.70 -15.25 6.25
C ARG A 86 3.46 -15.41 5.37
N SER A 87 2.66 -16.45 5.60
CA SER A 87 1.43 -16.67 4.84
C SER A 87 0.43 -15.51 4.99
N ASP A 88 0.38 -14.88 6.16
CA ASP A 88 -0.46 -13.69 6.38
C ASP A 88 0.09 -12.48 5.63
N LEU A 89 1.41 -12.31 5.60
CA LEU A 89 2.04 -11.25 4.84
C LEU A 89 1.76 -11.41 3.34
N VAL A 90 1.90 -12.62 2.82
CA VAL A 90 1.63 -12.92 1.41
C VAL A 90 0.15 -12.68 1.09
N ALA A 91 -0.76 -13.08 1.97
CA ALA A 91 -2.20 -12.86 1.79
C ALA A 91 -2.53 -11.37 1.69
N ALA A 92 -1.98 -10.54 2.57
CA ALA A 92 -2.15 -9.09 2.50
C ALA A 92 -1.56 -8.50 1.22
N TRP A 93 -0.35 -8.93 0.87
CA TRP A 93 0.34 -8.46 -0.34
C TRP A 93 -0.46 -8.77 -1.60
N ASP A 94 -1.00 -9.98 -1.73
CA ASP A 94 -1.79 -10.36 -2.91
C ASP A 94 -2.98 -9.43 -3.12
N VAL A 95 -3.67 -9.05 -2.04
CA VAL A 95 -4.82 -8.15 -2.09
C VAL A 95 -4.37 -6.74 -2.49
N VAL A 96 -3.32 -6.23 -1.87
CA VAL A 96 -2.81 -4.87 -2.15
C VAL A 96 -2.32 -4.78 -3.59
N ARG A 97 -1.52 -5.75 -4.02
CA ARG A 97 -0.99 -5.77 -5.39
C ARG A 97 -2.11 -5.79 -6.43
N ALA A 98 -3.14 -6.60 -6.21
CA ALA A 98 -4.28 -6.67 -7.12
C ALA A 98 -4.99 -5.31 -7.26
N ALA A 99 -5.09 -4.55 -6.18
CA ALA A 99 -5.71 -3.23 -6.20
C ALA A 99 -4.90 -2.21 -7.02
N PHE A 100 -3.57 -2.35 -7.05
CA PHE A 100 -2.70 -1.46 -7.84
C PHE A 100 -2.70 -1.79 -9.34
N GLY A 101 -3.20 -2.97 -9.72
CA GLY A 101 -3.26 -3.37 -11.14
C GLY A 101 -1.86 -3.45 -11.77
N ASP A 102 -1.66 -2.74 -12.88
CA ASP A 102 -0.40 -2.75 -13.61
C ASP A 102 0.66 -1.82 -13.04
N HIS A 103 0.31 -1.01 -12.03
CA HIS A 103 1.25 -0.07 -11.41
C HIS A 103 2.01 -0.76 -10.28
N ASP A 104 3.16 -1.33 -10.61
CA ASP A 104 4.02 -2.06 -9.65
C ASP A 104 4.92 -1.09 -8.87
N ALA A 105 4.32 -0.20 -8.08
CA ALA A 105 5.08 0.74 -7.27
C ALA A 105 6.08 0.01 -6.36
N PRO A 106 7.25 0.62 -6.10
CA PRO A 106 8.15 0.09 -5.09
C PRO A 106 7.42 -0.09 -3.78
N SER A 107 7.58 -1.23 -3.14
CA SER A 107 6.85 -1.54 -1.91
C SER A 107 7.73 -2.30 -0.93
N THR A 108 7.52 -2.05 0.35
CA THR A 108 8.12 -2.80 1.45
C THR A 108 7.00 -3.48 2.22
N LEU A 109 7.18 -4.76 2.53
CA LEU A 109 6.22 -5.58 3.26
C LEU A 109 6.85 -6.03 4.56
N LEU A 110 6.22 -5.70 5.69
CA LEU A 110 6.77 -5.95 7.02
C LEU A 110 5.76 -6.66 7.92
N GLY A 111 6.22 -7.69 8.61
CA GLY A 111 5.51 -8.24 9.76
C GLY A 111 5.87 -7.40 11.00
N VAL A 112 4.88 -7.00 11.75
CA VAL A 112 5.04 -6.20 12.97
C VAL A 112 4.35 -6.90 14.14
N ALA A 113 4.76 -6.56 15.35
CA ALA A 113 4.20 -7.18 16.56
C ALA A 113 2.73 -6.80 16.77
N VAL A 114 2.39 -5.52 16.55
CA VAL A 114 1.07 -4.97 16.86
C VAL A 114 0.87 -3.69 16.02
N LEU A 115 -0.37 -3.40 15.69
CA LEU A 115 -0.78 -2.13 15.07
C LEU A 115 -1.65 -1.33 16.06
N GLY A 116 -2.00 -0.10 15.69
CA GLY A 116 -2.54 0.88 16.62
C GLY A 116 -3.93 0.59 17.16
N TYR A 117 -4.77 -0.12 16.42
CA TYR A 117 -6.13 -0.42 16.86
C TYR A 117 -6.28 -1.86 17.29
N THR A 118 -7.15 -2.10 18.25
CA THR A 118 -7.49 -3.47 18.69
C THR A 118 -7.97 -4.28 17.48
N ASP A 119 -7.47 -5.50 17.33
CA ASP A 119 -7.79 -6.42 16.22
C ASP A 119 -7.33 -5.96 14.86
N GLN A 120 -6.56 -4.89 14.75
CA GLN A 120 -5.99 -4.44 13.48
C GLN A 120 -4.84 -5.36 13.06
N LEU A 121 -4.93 -5.92 11.86
CA LEU A 121 -3.91 -6.81 11.30
C LEU A 121 -3.15 -6.21 10.12
N VAL A 122 -3.71 -5.20 9.44
CA VAL A 122 -3.11 -4.62 8.23
C VAL A 122 -3.13 -3.10 8.28
N GLU A 123 -2.07 -2.48 7.78
CA GLU A 123 -1.99 -1.04 7.56
C GLU A 123 -1.15 -0.78 6.31
N ILE A 124 -1.49 0.24 5.55
CA ILE A 124 -0.73 0.61 4.35
C ILE A 124 -0.59 2.12 4.26
N GLU A 125 0.63 2.58 4.03
CA GLU A 125 0.92 3.98 3.77
C GLU A 125 1.57 4.16 2.41
N ALA A 126 1.51 5.37 1.87
CA ALA A 126 2.07 5.67 0.55
C ALA A 126 2.67 7.07 0.48
N VAL A 127 3.61 7.22 -0.43
CA VAL A 127 4.04 8.50 -0.96
C VAL A 127 3.59 8.55 -2.42
N ALA A 128 2.96 9.63 -2.83
CA ALA A 128 2.43 9.80 -4.18
C ALA A 128 2.76 11.18 -4.72
N VAL A 129 2.56 11.39 -6.00
CA VAL A 129 2.68 12.69 -6.64
C VAL A 129 1.30 13.14 -7.10
N ALA A 130 0.94 14.38 -6.78
CA ALA A 130 -0.28 14.98 -7.30
C ALA A 130 0.00 15.43 -8.74
N PRO A 131 -0.68 14.86 -9.75
CA PRO A 131 -0.48 15.27 -11.12
C PRO A 131 -0.98 16.70 -11.32
N GLY A 132 -0.09 17.53 -11.82
CA GLY A 132 -0.30 18.90 -12.27
C GLY A 132 -1.28 19.78 -11.67
#